data_d0e1dfce5d42a9d08ccc3707d4ad8de1
#
_entry.id   d0e1dfce5d42a9d08ccc3707d4ad8de1
#
_cell.length_a   1.000
_cell.length_b   1.000
_cell.length_c   1.000
_cell.angle_alpha   90.00
_cell.angle_beta   90.00
_cell.angle_gamma   90.00
#
_symmetry.space_group_name_H-M   'P 1'
#
loop_
_entity.id
_entity.type
_entity.pdbx_description
1 polymer ?
#
loop_
_entity_poly.entity_id
_entity_poly.type
_entity_poly.pdbx_seq_one_letter_code
_entity_poly.pdbx_strand_id
1 'polypeptide(L)'
;QDFIKSVVTDSVENGNQKLAKFDMWRERGKPGVVFVGKKLGPNKFIELKQFERTSDASAYIRKNNAELVEALKEKRKLRAVRRASNEARVGVDHRNGKSVTPQMFESAFGFRGVQFGNWVEGGKRQEDLNQAYDSLLDLANLLNVPSQALSLNGELGLAFGARGRGGINAAMAHFEPDNIVINLTKKQGAGTLAHEWFHAL
;
A
#
# COMPACT_ATOMS: atom_id res chain seq x y z
N GLN A 1 12.88 0.77 21.05
CA GLN A 1 11.64 0.20 21.59
C GLN A 1 12.02 -0.79 22.68
N ASP A 2 11.77 -0.43 23.94
CA ASP A 2 12.00 -1.34 25.04
C ASP A 2 10.78 -2.26 25.15
N PHE A 3 10.99 -3.51 24.80
CA PHE A 3 9.97 -4.54 24.88
C PHE A 3 9.78 -4.92 26.36
N ILE A 4 8.66 -4.55 26.93
CA ILE A 4 8.24 -5.12 28.21
C ILE A 4 7.72 -6.52 27.91
N LYS A 5 8.36 -7.54 28.48
CA LYS A 5 8.05 -8.96 28.35
C LYS A 5 6.55 -9.19 28.11
N SER A 6 6.21 -9.97 27.09
CA SER A 6 4.84 -10.42 26.91
C SER A 6 4.38 -11.07 28.21
N VAL A 7 3.32 -10.51 28.82
CA VAL A 7 2.69 -11.20 29.94
C VAL A 7 2.03 -12.43 29.35
N VAL A 8 2.76 -13.53 29.41
CA VAL A 8 2.16 -14.84 29.28
C VAL A 8 1.30 -14.98 30.54
N THR A 9 0.02 -14.69 30.41
CA THR A 9 -0.91 -15.14 31.43
C THR A 9 -0.90 -16.65 31.33
N ASP A 10 -0.18 -17.29 32.29
CA ASP A 10 -0.41 -18.68 32.54
C ASP A 10 -1.93 -18.85 32.70
N SER A 11 -2.46 -19.83 32.01
CA SER A 11 -3.87 -20.19 32.03
C SER A 11 -4.38 -20.26 33.47
N VAL A 12 -5.07 -19.21 33.92
CA VAL A 12 -5.93 -19.32 35.07
C VAL A 12 -7.15 -20.07 34.55
N GLU A 13 -7.22 -21.34 34.93
CA GLU A 13 -8.38 -22.19 34.77
C GLU A 13 -9.55 -21.59 35.56
N ASN A 14 -10.38 -20.83 34.90
CA ASN A 14 -11.79 -20.69 35.21
C ASN A 14 -12.56 -21.09 33.98
N GLY A 15 -12.87 -22.38 33.91
CA GLY A 15 -13.73 -22.95 32.84
C GLY A 15 -13.14 -22.87 31.44
N ASN A 16 -12.37 -23.85 31.03
CA ASN A 16 -12.05 -24.34 29.68
C ASN A 16 -11.90 -23.36 28.47
N GLN A 17 -11.70 -22.05 28.67
CA GLN A 17 -11.35 -21.14 27.58
C GLN A 17 -9.91 -20.64 27.73
N LYS A 18 -9.06 -21.06 26.81
CA LYS A 18 -7.68 -20.58 26.69
C LYS A 18 -7.70 -19.11 26.24
N LEU A 19 -7.31 -18.21 27.13
CA LEU A 19 -7.24 -16.77 26.81
C LEU A 19 -6.24 -16.49 25.66
N ALA A 20 -6.61 -15.58 24.77
CA ALA A 20 -5.71 -15.12 23.71
C ALA A 20 -4.57 -14.28 24.32
N LYS A 21 -3.35 -14.48 23.81
CA LYS A 21 -2.16 -13.74 24.25
C LYS A 21 -2.08 -12.37 23.57
N PHE A 22 -1.87 -11.33 24.38
CA PHE A 22 -1.61 -9.97 23.92
C PHE A 22 -0.25 -9.51 24.42
N ASP A 23 0.36 -8.60 23.66
CA ASP A 23 1.68 -8.02 23.94
C ASP A 23 1.52 -6.63 24.56
N MET A 24 2.46 -6.27 25.44
CA MET A 24 2.57 -4.90 25.99
C MET A 24 3.95 -4.33 25.64
N TRP A 25 3.99 -3.02 25.31
CA TRP A 25 5.25 -2.33 25.01
C TRP A 25 5.19 -0.85 25.38
N ARG A 26 6.35 -0.20 25.41
CA ARG A 26 6.50 1.25 25.53
C ARG A 26 7.28 1.80 24.35
N GLU A 27 7.03 3.04 23.99
CA GLU A 27 7.76 3.75 22.94
C GLU A 27 8.67 4.81 23.56
N ARG A 28 9.88 4.99 23.02
CA ARG A 28 10.84 5.99 23.52
C ARG A 28 10.29 7.42 23.48
N GLY A 29 9.47 7.74 22.49
CA GLY A 29 8.87 9.07 22.31
C GLY A 29 7.63 9.33 23.19
N LYS A 30 7.14 8.34 23.96
CA LYS A 30 5.95 8.45 24.79
C LYS A 30 6.21 7.85 26.17
N PRO A 31 7.06 8.50 27.01
CA PRO A 31 7.33 8.01 28.35
C PRO A 31 6.04 8.02 29.17
N GLY A 32 5.82 6.97 29.93
CA GLY A 32 4.61 6.84 30.78
C GLY A 32 3.43 6.13 30.13
N VAL A 33 3.47 5.86 28.82
CA VAL A 33 2.40 5.13 28.12
C VAL A 33 2.76 3.67 27.92
N VAL A 34 1.86 2.77 28.31
CA VAL A 34 1.92 1.32 28.06
C VAL A 34 0.91 0.98 26.98
N PHE A 35 1.36 0.47 25.88
CA PHE A 35 0.53 0.03 24.78
C PHE A 35 0.16 -1.44 24.95
N VAL A 36 -1.08 -1.80 24.63
CA VAL A 36 -1.59 -3.18 24.58
C VAL A 36 -2.01 -3.49 23.16
N GLY A 37 -1.62 -4.65 22.65
CA GLY A 37 -1.98 -5.06 21.31
C GLY A 37 -1.33 -6.36 20.87
N LYS A 38 -0.90 -6.43 19.61
CA LYS A 38 -0.24 -7.60 19.04
C LYS A 38 1.03 -7.24 18.28
N LYS A 39 2.14 -7.85 18.65
CA LYS A 39 3.38 -7.78 17.87
C LYS A 39 3.29 -8.70 16.66
N LEU A 40 3.59 -8.18 15.48
CA LEU A 40 3.55 -8.93 14.21
C LEU A 40 4.93 -9.24 13.66
N GLY A 41 5.96 -8.57 14.19
CA GLY A 41 7.34 -8.74 13.73
C GLY A 41 8.24 -7.63 14.28
N PRO A 42 9.51 -7.58 13.88
CA PRO A 42 10.40 -6.47 14.26
C PRO A 42 9.76 -5.15 13.86
N ASN A 43 9.61 -4.23 14.83
CA ASN A 43 9.02 -2.89 14.63
C ASN A 43 7.59 -2.85 14.02
N LYS A 44 6.85 -3.97 14.08
CA LYS A 44 5.47 -4.04 13.58
C LYS A 44 4.51 -4.43 14.69
N PHE A 45 3.65 -3.50 15.07
CA PHE A 45 2.69 -3.68 16.16
C PHE A 45 1.29 -3.28 15.70
N ILE A 46 0.27 -3.95 16.23
CA ILE A 46 -1.13 -3.49 16.19
C ILE A 46 -1.46 -3.01 17.58
N GLU A 47 -1.59 -1.71 17.74
CA GLU A 47 -2.07 -1.10 18.98
C GLU A 47 -3.58 -1.25 19.08
N LEU A 48 -4.05 -1.65 20.28
CA LEU A 48 -5.47 -1.78 20.60
C LEU A 48 -5.90 -0.79 21.69
N LYS A 49 -5.10 -0.66 22.76
CA LYS A 49 -5.37 0.21 23.90
C LYS A 49 -4.10 0.79 24.49
N GLN A 50 -4.24 1.89 25.26
CA GLN A 50 -3.16 2.56 25.97
C GLN A 50 -3.51 2.67 27.46
N PHE A 51 -2.49 2.57 28.32
CA PHE A 51 -2.60 2.66 29.77
C PHE A 51 -1.40 3.43 30.31
N GLU A 52 -1.54 3.99 31.51
CA GLU A 52 -0.41 4.65 32.21
C GLU A 52 0.45 3.63 32.95
N ARG A 53 -0.17 2.55 33.47
CA ARG A 53 0.50 1.54 34.29
C ARG A 53 0.39 0.16 33.67
N THR A 54 1.45 -0.61 33.81
CA THR A 54 1.51 -2.01 33.38
C THR A 54 0.51 -2.89 34.11
N SER A 55 0.27 -2.60 35.41
CA SER A 55 -0.73 -3.30 36.25
C SER A 55 -2.13 -3.20 35.65
N ASP A 56 -2.52 -1.98 35.22
CA ASP A 56 -3.84 -1.70 34.70
C ASP A 56 -4.03 -2.36 33.33
N ALA A 57 -2.98 -2.31 32.48
CA ALA A 57 -2.93 -3.00 31.21
C ALA A 57 -3.11 -4.52 31.37
N SER A 58 -2.39 -5.13 32.36
CA SER A 58 -2.48 -6.56 32.65
C SER A 58 -3.87 -6.95 33.17
N ALA A 59 -4.44 -6.16 34.07
CA ALA A 59 -5.77 -6.39 34.59
C ALA A 59 -6.83 -6.30 33.50
N TYR A 60 -6.70 -5.31 32.62
CA TYR A 60 -7.58 -5.12 31.45
C TYR A 60 -7.51 -6.31 30.48
N ILE A 61 -6.32 -6.78 30.14
CA ILE A 61 -6.15 -7.94 29.26
C ILE A 61 -6.87 -9.17 29.79
N ARG A 62 -6.79 -9.42 31.13
CA ARG A 62 -7.46 -10.57 31.73
C ARG A 62 -8.98 -10.41 31.74
N LYS A 63 -9.48 -9.23 32.10
CA LYS A 63 -10.92 -8.95 32.24
C LYS A 63 -11.62 -8.86 30.87
N ASN A 64 -10.97 -8.28 29.86
CA ASN A 64 -11.58 -7.92 28.58
C ASN A 64 -10.94 -8.67 27.40
N ASN A 65 -10.46 -9.90 27.61
CA ASN A 65 -9.74 -10.67 26.60
C ASN A 65 -10.57 -10.88 25.32
N ALA A 66 -11.86 -11.20 25.46
CA ALA A 66 -12.77 -11.38 24.32
C ALA A 66 -12.95 -10.08 23.52
N GLU A 67 -13.12 -8.94 24.18
CA GLU A 67 -13.21 -7.61 23.53
C GLU A 67 -11.93 -7.31 22.73
N LEU A 68 -10.76 -7.58 23.32
CA LEU A 68 -9.48 -7.37 22.64
C LEU A 68 -9.30 -8.28 21.43
N VAL A 69 -9.81 -9.53 21.50
CA VAL A 69 -9.81 -10.45 20.36
C VAL A 69 -10.64 -9.89 19.20
N GLU A 70 -11.86 -9.41 19.49
CA GLU A 70 -12.71 -8.82 18.46
C GLU A 70 -12.10 -7.52 17.90
N ALA A 71 -11.58 -6.64 18.74
CA ALA A 71 -10.88 -5.42 18.32
C ALA A 71 -9.67 -5.74 17.42
N LEU A 72 -8.91 -6.81 17.74
CA LEU A 72 -7.81 -7.26 16.90
C LEU A 72 -8.27 -7.80 15.55
N LYS A 73 -9.38 -8.56 15.53
CA LYS A 73 -9.98 -9.04 14.28
C LYS A 73 -10.42 -7.88 13.42
N GLU A 74 -11.11 -6.88 13.99
CA GLU A 74 -11.55 -5.69 13.27
C GLU A 74 -10.35 -4.90 12.70
N LYS A 75 -9.32 -4.63 13.51
CA LYS A 75 -8.10 -3.96 13.02
C LYS A 75 -7.36 -4.77 11.95
N ARG A 76 -7.47 -6.10 11.96
CA ARG A 76 -6.92 -6.94 10.90
C ARG A 76 -7.76 -6.93 9.62
N LYS A 77 -9.09 -6.80 9.75
CA LYS A 77 -9.98 -6.64 8.57
C LYS A 77 -9.72 -5.32 7.84
N LEU A 78 -9.42 -4.25 8.57
CA LEU A 78 -9.10 -2.93 8.01
C LEU A 78 -7.76 -2.90 7.26
N ARG A 79 -6.88 -3.88 7.46
CA ARG A 79 -5.75 -4.08 6.55
C ARG A 79 -6.31 -4.68 5.27
N ALA A 80 -6.33 -3.87 4.22
CA ALA A 80 -6.69 -4.34 2.88
C ALA A 80 -6.00 -5.68 2.64
N VAL A 81 -6.79 -6.74 2.51
CA VAL A 81 -6.27 -8.05 2.12
C VAL A 81 -5.65 -7.82 0.76
N ARG A 82 -4.34 -8.05 0.63
CA ARG A 82 -3.66 -7.95 -0.66
C ARG A 82 -4.37 -8.93 -1.60
N ARG A 83 -5.06 -8.41 -2.59
CA ARG A 83 -5.79 -9.24 -3.55
C ARG A 83 -4.80 -10.14 -4.29
N ALA A 84 -5.21 -11.36 -4.56
CA ALA A 84 -4.39 -12.31 -5.31
C ALA A 84 -4.18 -11.84 -6.76
N SER A 85 -5.14 -11.10 -7.30
CA SER A 85 -5.09 -10.45 -8.60
C SER A 85 -5.47 -8.98 -8.49
N ASN A 86 -4.91 -8.15 -9.35
CA ASN A 86 -5.32 -6.76 -9.48
C ASN A 86 -6.64 -6.69 -10.26
N GLU A 87 -7.50 -5.76 -9.89
CA GLU A 87 -8.71 -5.48 -10.66
C GLU A 87 -8.34 -4.81 -11.98
N ALA A 88 -9.05 -5.19 -13.02
CA ALA A 88 -9.00 -4.43 -14.27
C ALA A 88 -9.64 -3.04 -14.06
N ARG A 89 -9.16 -2.06 -14.80
CA ARG A 89 -9.77 -0.74 -14.83
C ARG A 89 -11.20 -0.85 -15.37
N VAL A 90 -12.13 -0.22 -14.67
CA VAL A 90 -13.52 -0.02 -15.12
C VAL A 90 -13.75 1.49 -15.21
N GLY A 91 -14.08 1.99 -16.40
CA GLY A 91 -14.27 3.41 -16.63
C GLY A 91 -14.45 3.76 -18.10
N VAL A 92 -14.51 5.06 -18.39
CA VAL A 92 -14.66 5.59 -19.75
C VAL A 92 -13.46 5.21 -20.61
N ASP A 93 -13.69 4.77 -21.82
CA ASP A 93 -12.64 4.66 -22.85
C ASP A 93 -12.36 6.05 -23.43
N HIS A 94 -11.36 6.73 -22.89
CA HIS A 94 -10.97 8.07 -23.34
C HIS A 94 -10.36 8.09 -24.74
N ARG A 95 -10.01 6.93 -25.28
CA ARG A 95 -9.36 6.75 -26.59
C ARG A 95 -10.37 6.54 -27.73
N ASN A 96 -11.66 6.38 -27.41
CA ASN A 96 -12.72 6.04 -28.37
C ASN A 96 -12.35 4.80 -29.22
N GLY A 97 -11.89 3.73 -28.57
CA GLY A 97 -11.51 2.47 -29.21
C GLY A 97 -10.16 2.48 -29.94
N LYS A 98 -9.45 3.60 -29.99
CA LYS A 98 -8.13 3.69 -30.64
C LYS A 98 -7.01 3.15 -29.76
N SER A 99 -6.01 2.57 -30.38
CA SER A 99 -4.76 2.23 -29.71
C SER A 99 -3.90 3.47 -29.52
N VAL A 100 -3.41 3.66 -28.30
CA VAL A 100 -2.54 4.79 -27.95
C VAL A 100 -1.16 4.59 -28.59
N THR A 101 -0.64 5.61 -29.22
CA THR A 101 0.76 5.67 -29.65
C THR A 101 1.61 6.39 -28.60
N PRO A 102 2.95 6.20 -28.57
CA PRO A 102 3.82 6.99 -27.72
C PRO A 102 3.66 8.50 -27.92
N GLN A 103 3.48 8.93 -29.16
CA GLN A 103 3.27 10.35 -29.49
C GLN A 103 1.96 10.90 -28.95
N MET A 104 0.87 10.11 -29.00
CA MET A 104 -0.41 10.51 -28.36
C MET A 104 -0.24 10.64 -26.86
N PHE A 105 0.53 9.74 -26.25
CA PHE A 105 0.78 9.75 -24.82
C PHE A 105 1.59 10.99 -24.39
N GLU A 106 2.68 11.29 -25.11
CA GLU A 106 3.48 12.49 -24.87
C GLU A 106 2.66 13.77 -25.06
N SER A 107 1.89 13.85 -26.15
CA SER A 107 1.04 15.03 -26.44
C SER A 107 -0.05 15.26 -25.40
N ALA A 108 -0.64 14.19 -24.87
CA ALA A 108 -1.71 14.29 -23.88
C ALA A 108 -1.22 14.70 -22.48
N PHE A 109 -0.04 14.23 -22.09
CA PHE A 109 0.45 14.38 -20.71
C PHE A 109 1.76 15.16 -20.60
N GLY A 110 2.57 15.23 -21.64
CA GLY A 110 3.86 15.92 -21.63
C GLY A 110 4.92 15.28 -20.72
N PHE A 111 4.88 13.97 -20.50
CA PHE A 111 5.93 13.26 -19.78
C PHE A 111 7.28 13.42 -20.45
N ARG A 112 8.36 13.48 -19.66
CA ARG A 112 9.75 13.57 -20.17
C ARG A 112 10.12 12.45 -21.13
N GLY A 113 9.50 11.29 -20.99
CA GLY A 113 9.69 10.14 -21.86
C GLY A 113 8.95 8.91 -21.34
N VAL A 114 8.75 7.95 -22.25
CA VAL A 114 8.13 6.66 -21.95
C VAL A 114 9.09 5.54 -22.35
N GLN A 115 9.46 4.67 -21.40
CA GLN A 115 10.37 3.55 -21.61
C GLN A 115 9.66 2.21 -21.50
N PHE A 116 10.04 1.24 -22.33
CA PHE A 116 9.51 -0.12 -22.28
C PHE A 116 10.62 -1.13 -22.02
N GLY A 117 10.38 -2.04 -21.08
CA GLY A 117 11.26 -3.15 -20.78
C GLY A 117 10.97 -4.38 -21.62
N ASN A 118 11.84 -5.39 -21.49
CA ASN A 118 11.83 -6.60 -22.34
C ASN A 118 10.59 -7.49 -22.19
N TRP A 119 9.86 -7.38 -21.07
CA TRP A 119 8.65 -8.18 -20.84
C TRP A 119 7.40 -7.60 -21.53
N VAL A 120 7.49 -6.40 -22.04
CA VAL A 120 6.37 -5.72 -22.72
C VAL A 120 6.53 -5.92 -24.22
N GLU A 121 6.06 -7.05 -24.72
CA GLU A 121 6.13 -7.39 -26.14
C GLU A 121 4.73 -7.45 -26.76
N GLY A 122 4.60 -7.04 -28.00
CA GLY A 122 3.40 -7.19 -28.82
C GLY A 122 2.12 -6.60 -28.22
N GLY A 123 1.06 -7.40 -28.19
CA GLY A 123 -0.28 -6.96 -27.78
C GLY A 123 -0.36 -6.49 -26.32
N LYS A 124 0.42 -7.10 -25.42
CA LYS A 124 0.42 -6.69 -24.01
C LYS A 124 0.99 -5.29 -23.80
N ARG A 125 2.01 -4.91 -24.54
CA ARG A 125 2.55 -3.55 -24.53
C ARG A 125 1.49 -2.52 -24.89
N GLN A 126 0.71 -2.80 -25.93
CA GLN A 126 -0.37 -1.93 -26.37
C GLN A 126 -1.48 -1.83 -25.33
N GLU A 127 -1.84 -2.96 -24.72
CA GLU A 127 -2.84 -2.99 -23.64
C GLU A 127 -2.39 -2.18 -22.43
N ASP A 128 -1.16 -2.37 -21.94
CA ASP A 128 -0.61 -1.64 -20.82
C ASP A 128 -0.55 -0.12 -21.11
N LEU A 129 -0.19 0.27 -22.31
CA LEU A 129 -0.15 1.67 -22.73
C LEU A 129 -1.56 2.28 -22.79
N ASN A 130 -2.52 1.54 -23.33
CA ASN A 130 -3.93 1.94 -23.38
C ASN A 130 -4.51 2.15 -21.98
N GLN A 131 -4.29 1.19 -21.08
CA GLN A 131 -4.78 1.27 -19.71
C GLN A 131 -4.13 2.41 -18.93
N ALA A 132 -2.84 2.65 -19.09
CA ALA A 132 -2.13 3.75 -18.46
C ALA A 132 -2.67 5.11 -18.95
N TYR A 133 -2.92 5.25 -20.23
CA TYR A 133 -3.49 6.46 -20.82
C TYR A 133 -4.86 6.79 -20.22
N ASP A 134 -5.77 5.83 -20.23
CA ASP A 134 -7.10 6.02 -19.68
C ASP A 134 -7.06 6.29 -18.18
N SER A 135 -6.20 5.58 -17.42
CA SER A 135 -6.06 5.76 -15.97
C SER A 135 -5.52 7.14 -15.59
N LEU A 136 -4.62 7.70 -16.39
CA LEU A 136 -4.12 9.06 -16.16
C LEU A 136 -5.17 10.11 -16.48
N LEU A 137 -5.99 9.92 -17.51
CA LEU A 137 -7.11 10.82 -17.78
C LEU A 137 -8.18 10.74 -16.69
N ASP A 138 -8.47 9.55 -16.15
CA ASP A 138 -9.33 9.41 -14.97
C ASP A 138 -8.76 10.19 -13.77
N LEU A 139 -7.45 10.09 -13.53
CA LEU A 139 -6.78 10.80 -12.46
C LEU A 139 -6.84 12.32 -12.64
N ALA A 140 -6.56 12.82 -13.85
CA ALA A 140 -6.67 14.25 -14.16
C ALA A 140 -8.09 14.77 -13.92
N ASN A 141 -9.10 14.02 -14.38
CA ASN A 141 -10.50 14.36 -14.17
C ASN A 141 -10.88 14.34 -12.67
N LEU A 142 -10.44 13.32 -11.93
CA LEU A 142 -10.69 13.21 -10.48
C LEU A 142 -10.10 14.40 -9.70
N LEU A 143 -8.88 14.80 -10.07
CA LEU A 143 -8.17 15.92 -9.44
C LEU A 143 -8.63 17.28 -9.98
N ASN A 144 -9.44 17.30 -11.03
CA ASN A 144 -9.88 18.49 -11.74
C ASN A 144 -8.68 19.36 -12.21
N VAL A 145 -7.68 18.73 -12.80
CA VAL A 145 -6.48 19.38 -13.36
C VAL A 145 -6.31 19.06 -14.84
N PRO A 146 -5.64 19.92 -15.62
CA PRO A 146 -5.26 19.58 -16.98
C PRO A 146 -4.39 18.31 -17.02
N SER A 147 -4.55 17.46 -18.03
CA SER A 147 -3.78 16.20 -18.15
C SER A 147 -2.27 16.43 -18.14
N GLN A 148 -1.80 17.54 -18.72
CA GLN A 148 -0.40 17.92 -18.74
C GLN A 148 0.19 18.17 -17.35
N ALA A 149 -0.65 18.59 -16.38
CA ALA A 149 -0.19 18.77 -14.99
C ALA A 149 0.34 17.46 -14.36
N LEU A 150 -0.11 16.31 -14.86
CA LEU A 150 0.34 15.01 -14.36
C LEU A 150 1.81 14.71 -14.70
N SER A 151 2.40 15.40 -15.65
CA SER A 151 3.84 15.27 -15.95
C SER A 151 4.74 16.03 -15.00
N LEU A 152 4.20 16.78 -14.02
CA LEU A 152 4.95 17.63 -13.10
C LEU A 152 5.87 18.60 -13.87
N ASN A 153 5.28 19.37 -14.77
CA ASN A 153 5.97 20.29 -15.68
C ASN A 153 6.96 19.60 -16.66
N GLY A 154 6.68 18.35 -17.03
CA GLY A 154 7.56 17.58 -17.92
C GLY A 154 8.74 16.91 -17.21
N GLU A 155 8.86 17.01 -15.91
CA GLU A 155 9.94 16.39 -15.13
C GLU A 155 9.74 14.88 -14.95
N LEU A 156 8.49 14.42 -14.91
CA LEU A 156 8.17 13.02 -14.64
C LEU A 156 8.35 12.15 -15.88
N GLY A 157 9.08 11.05 -15.73
CA GLY A 157 9.18 9.98 -16.72
C GLY A 157 8.27 8.79 -16.36
N LEU A 158 7.92 7.99 -17.36
CA LEU A 158 7.14 6.77 -17.19
C LEU A 158 7.87 5.59 -17.79
N ALA A 159 7.92 4.46 -17.07
CA ALA A 159 8.54 3.24 -17.52
C ALA A 159 7.61 2.05 -17.33
N PHE A 160 7.61 1.14 -18.31
CA PHE A 160 6.84 -0.10 -18.28
C PHE A 160 7.82 -1.27 -18.17
N GLY A 161 8.18 -1.65 -16.94
CA GLY A 161 9.09 -2.75 -16.67
C GLY A 161 10.51 -2.59 -17.19
N ALA A 162 10.91 -1.36 -17.52
CA ALA A 162 12.24 -1.05 -18.00
C ALA A 162 13.26 -0.88 -16.86
N ARG A 163 12.78 -0.77 -15.63
CA ARG A 163 13.60 -0.39 -14.46
C ARG A 163 13.35 -1.35 -13.30
N GLY A 164 14.31 -1.41 -12.38
CA GLY A 164 14.26 -2.26 -11.19
C GLY A 164 14.86 -3.64 -11.41
N ARG A 165 14.98 -4.40 -10.31
CA ARG A 165 15.69 -5.70 -10.32
C ARG A 165 14.84 -6.88 -10.80
N GLY A 166 13.53 -6.71 -10.95
CA GLY A 166 12.62 -7.81 -11.27
C GLY A 166 12.57 -8.90 -10.19
N GLY A 167 12.21 -10.13 -10.60
CA GLY A 167 12.20 -11.31 -9.74
C GLY A 167 10.84 -11.66 -9.15
N ILE A 168 10.81 -12.73 -8.33
CA ILE A 168 9.59 -13.32 -7.75
C ILE A 168 8.84 -12.33 -6.85
N ASN A 169 9.57 -11.47 -6.15
CA ASN A 169 9.04 -10.47 -5.23
C ASN A 169 9.05 -9.04 -5.81
N ALA A 170 9.04 -8.90 -7.13
CA ALA A 170 8.99 -7.60 -7.77
C ALA A 170 7.78 -6.79 -7.26
N ALA A 171 7.98 -5.50 -7.01
CA ALA A 171 6.90 -4.57 -6.70
C ALA A 171 5.89 -4.51 -7.86
N MET A 172 4.64 -4.10 -7.57
CA MET A 172 3.65 -3.87 -8.64
C MET A 172 4.03 -2.65 -9.47
N ALA A 173 4.56 -1.64 -8.82
CA ALA A 173 5.17 -0.44 -9.37
C ALA A 173 6.12 0.15 -8.33
N HIS A 174 6.89 1.16 -8.70
CA HIS A 174 7.65 1.98 -7.76
C HIS A 174 7.97 3.33 -8.42
N PHE A 175 8.08 4.35 -7.57
CA PHE A 175 8.60 5.65 -7.93
C PHE A 175 10.11 5.70 -7.60
N GLU A 176 10.90 6.25 -8.49
CA GLU A 176 12.34 6.50 -8.34
C GLU A 176 12.59 8.00 -8.14
N PRO A 177 12.78 8.50 -6.90
CA PRO A 177 12.93 9.93 -6.65
C PRO A 177 14.13 10.56 -7.35
N ASP A 178 15.27 9.87 -7.35
CA ASP A 178 16.51 10.38 -7.97
C ASP A 178 16.40 10.57 -9.49
N ASN A 179 15.52 9.80 -10.12
CA ASN A 179 15.30 9.83 -11.55
C ASN A 179 13.98 10.48 -11.95
N ILE A 180 13.11 10.77 -11.00
CA ILE A 180 11.75 11.26 -11.20
C ILE A 180 11.02 10.39 -12.24
N VAL A 181 10.96 9.08 -11.99
CA VAL A 181 10.36 8.09 -12.90
C VAL A 181 9.42 7.17 -12.14
N ILE A 182 8.23 6.98 -12.65
CA ILE A 182 7.34 5.90 -12.23
C ILE A 182 7.61 4.69 -13.10
N ASN A 183 7.91 3.54 -12.48
CA ASN A 183 8.04 2.27 -13.17
C ASN A 183 6.86 1.35 -12.84
N LEU A 184 6.09 0.99 -13.85
CA LEU A 184 5.01 0.03 -13.76
C LEU A 184 5.52 -1.37 -14.15
N THR A 185 5.20 -2.39 -13.36
CA THR A 185 5.62 -3.77 -13.64
C THR A 185 4.46 -4.59 -14.21
N LYS A 186 4.73 -5.81 -14.68
CA LYS A 186 3.69 -6.75 -15.14
C LYS A 186 2.64 -7.11 -14.08
N LYS A 187 2.86 -6.74 -12.81
CA LYS A 187 1.95 -6.96 -11.69
C LYS A 187 1.09 -5.74 -11.38
N GLN A 188 1.16 -4.71 -12.20
CA GLN A 188 0.33 -3.52 -12.03
C GLN A 188 -1.16 -3.83 -12.12
N GLY A 189 -1.99 -2.96 -11.61
CA GLY A 189 -3.44 -3.03 -11.67
C GLY A 189 -4.08 -1.67 -11.51
N ALA A 190 -5.40 -1.63 -11.47
CA ALA A 190 -6.15 -0.39 -11.29
C ALA A 190 -5.66 0.37 -10.05
N GLY A 191 -5.42 1.66 -10.20
CA GLY A 191 -4.93 2.55 -9.15
C GLY A 191 -3.43 2.50 -8.88
N THR A 192 -2.68 1.53 -9.42
CA THR A 192 -1.24 1.43 -9.18
C THR A 192 -0.49 2.66 -9.69
N LEU A 193 -0.80 3.13 -10.88
CA LEU A 193 -0.18 4.31 -11.47
C LEU A 193 -0.49 5.58 -10.66
N ALA A 194 -1.74 5.77 -10.24
CA ALA A 194 -2.13 6.88 -9.40
C ALA A 194 -1.40 6.85 -8.04
N HIS A 195 -1.26 5.68 -7.43
CA HIS A 195 -0.52 5.51 -6.17
C HIS A 195 0.94 5.99 -6.31
N GLU A 196 1.64 5.54 -7.34
CA GLU A 196 3.03 5.95 -7.58
C GLU A 196 3.15 7.44 -7.97
N TRP A 197 2.15 7.97 -8.65
CA TRP A 197 2.11 9.39 -8.99
C TRP A 197 2.03 10.28 -7.74
N PHE A 198 1.25 9.86 -6.72
CA PHE A 198 1.22 10.58 -5.44
C PHE A 198 2.54 10.51 -4.66
N HIS A 199 3.40 9.54 -4.94
CA HIS A 199 4.77 9.55 -4.40
C HIS A 199 5.70 10.54 -5.13
N ALA A 200 5.35 10.92 -6.36
CA ALA A 200 6.12 11.88 -7.15
C ALA A 200 5.83 13.35 -6.80
N LEU A 201 4.69 13.63 -6.11
CA LEU A 201 4.34 14.95 -5.59
C LEU A 201 5.14 15.31 -4.34
#